data_14f1b4b65c1a117295dce67936f11329
#
_entry.id   14f1b4b65c1a117295dce67936f11329
#
_cell.length_a   1.000
_cell.length_b   1.000
_cell.length_c   1.000
_cell.angle_alpha   90.00
_cell.angle_beta   90.00
_cell.angle_gamma   90.00
#
_symmetry.space_group_name_H-M   'P 1'
#
loop_
_entity.id
_entity.type
_entity.pdbx_description
1 polymer ?
#
loop_
_entity_poly.entity_id
_entity_poly.type
_entity_poly.pdbx_seq_one_letter_code
_entity_poly.pdbx_strand_id
1 'polypeptide(L)'
;MKKKLVSVLLTAAMVASLVGCGGSKEEAPAETTEKTEASAEKAETPDENAEAPAESYQLDKITMVVNGTLTATVDNGQADFEKQWEDAVGVDLEIQQLDHSGYVDAVGRLFAGGDYPDVIIMSADMYAQYAPTGLLWDMTEAYENADFQARMALPTINEALKKDGKLYGFAPTYGNGCVTYVKQAWLDAVGLKAEDIKTYDDYYNMLLKFHNEDPDGNGVNGDTYGVVAAGFVGNEAPYINYLPEFWQDAYPALVQDANGTWIDGFQTDATKAALLRLQQAYADGAIDPETLTASTKIAREKWFSNDQTGSAGVFTYWAGSWYQTLTDNLIKNEVDENIVQLAPIAEVGKYLNREAPVWCIIDDGDGDNAREQAIFDAFIETMMDGDVVQTLWTYGAEDVHWSTKAESFVTNPDDPEKKKEYSYEDGQFHLKPSPNDPNSLWKKNHLDPALVICPLTNGYVDQSELAVAGNKFFTENCVDAPISPASETYTNESGTIYDAKLAVITEVVVNGGDVDAAMETYVSTVGSIVDQCLSELNAAE
;
A
#
# COMPACT_ATOMS: atom_id res chain seq x y z
N MET A 1 37.51 -24.94 21.81
CA MET A 1 36.64 -26.10 21.60
C MET A 1 35.87 -25.87 20.31
N LYS A 2 36.10 -26.74 19.33
CA LYS A 2 35.62 -26.65 17.95
C LYS A 2 34.12 -27.02 17.91
N LYS A 3 33.26 -26.21 17.31
CA LYS A 3 31.93 -26.63 16.85
C LYS A 3 31.91 -26.60 15.34
N LYS A 4 31.51 -27.73 14.77
CA LYS A 4 31.53 -28.08 13.35
C LYS A 4 30.31 -27.47 12.67
N LEU A 5 30.53 -26.82 11.53
CA LEU A 5 29.52 -26.57 10.50
C LEU A 5 29.12 -27.90 9.86
N VAL A 6 27.84 -28.09 9.65
CA VAL A 6 27.31 -29.15 8.77
C VAL A 6 26.62 -28.43 7.60
N SER A 7 27.30 -28.50 6.46
CA SER A 7 26.72 -28.17 5.15
C SER A 7 25.94 -29.36 4.65
N VAL A 8 24.70 -29.19 4.25
CA VAL A 8 23.95 -30.20 3.48
C VAL A 8 23.87 -29.71 2.04
N LEU A 9 24.64 -30.39 1.19
CA LEU A 9 24.51 -30.32 -0.27
C LEU A 9 23.34 -31.22 -0.69
N LEU A 10 22.39 -30.69 -1.42
CA LEU A 10 21.43 -31.49 -2.18
C LEU A 10 21.94 -31.65 -3.61
N THR A 11 22.24 -32.90 -3.97
CA THR A 11 22.68 -33.32 -5.30
C THR A 11 21.48 -33.72 -6.14
N ALA A 12 21.29 -33.09 -7.29
CA ALA A 12 20.36 -33.51 -8.32
C ALA A 12 20.82 -34.83 -8.97
N ALA A 13 19.93 -35.79 -9.16
CA ALA A 13 20.15 -36.98 -9.97
C ALA A 13 19.16 -36.98 -11.14
N MET A 14 19.69 -36.73 -12.33
CA MET A 14 19.04 -37.05 -13.61
C MET A 14 19.06 -38.56 -13.84
N VAL A 15 17.94 -39.09 -14.28
CA VAL A 15 17.93 -40.40 -15.00
C VAL A 15 17.16 -40.20 -16.30
N ALA A 16 17.91 -40.27 -17.38
CA ALA A 16 17.40 -40.43 -18.74
C ALA A 16 17.21 -41.91 -19.04
N SER A 17 16.13 -42.30 -19.69
CA SER A 17 16.07 -43.53 -20.46
C SER A 17 15.24 -43.36 -21.73
N LEU A 18 15.96 -43.62 -22.80
CA LEU A 18 15.59 -43.60 -24.20
C LEU A 18 14.88 -44.92 -24.65
N VAL A 19 14.30 -44.81 -25.85
CA VAL A 19 14.04 -45.86 -26.88
C VAL A 19 12.63 -46.45 -26.85
N GLY A 20 11.89 -46.47 -27.90
CA GLY A 20 12.10 -46.29 -29.35
C GLY A 20 10.88 -46.66 -30.19
N CYS A 21 10.91 -46.04 -31.30
CA CYS A 21 10.53 -46.45 -32.66
C CYS A 21 9.29 -47.26 -33.00
N GLY A 22 8.58 -46.72 -33.98
CA GLY A 22 8.10 -47.44 -35.18
C GLY A 22 6.61 -47.26 -35.47
N GLY A 23 6.26 -46.50 -36.46
CA GLY A 23 6.03 -46.83 -37.85
C GLY A 23 4.64 -46.51 -38.34
N SER A 24 4.56 -45.48 -39.13
CA SER A 24 3.78 -45.19 -40.36
C SER A 24 2.46 -45.90 -40.72
N LYS A 25 1.46 -45.11 -41.12
CA LYS A 25 0.85 -44.86 -42.46
C LYS A 25 -0.62 -44.58 -42.35
N GLU A 26 -1.02 -43.43 -42.82
CA GLU A 26 -1.84 -43.09 -44.03
C GLU A 26 -3.11 -43.93 -44.19
N GLU A 27 -4.25 -43.42 -44.36
CA GLU A 27 -4.89 -42.48 -45.31
C GLU A 27 -6.37 -42.22 -44.95
N ALA A 28 -6.87 -41.03 -45.28
CA ALA A 28 -8.28 -40.66 -45.36
C ALA A 28 -8.84 -41.09 -46.75
N PRO A 29 -10.06 -40.75 -47.21
CA PRO A 29 -11.18 -39.97 -46.66
C PRO A 29 -12.61 -40.49 -47.04
N ALA A 30 -13.61 -39.62 -46.74
CA ALA A 30 -14.91 -39.43 -47.42
C ALA A 30 -16.07 -40.41 -47.09
N GLU A 31 -17.20 -39.97 -46.89
CA GLU A 31 -18.28 -39.12 -47.32
C GLU A 31 -19.64 -39.59 -46.77
N THR A 32 -20.41 -38.61 -46.35
CA THR A 32 -21.85 -38.42 -46.39
C THR A 32 -22.81 -39.61 -46.48
N THR A 33 -23.84 -39.65 -45.65
CA THR A 33 -25.25 -39.37 -46.05
C THR A 33 -26.24 -39.37 -44.88
N GLU A 34 -27.18 -38.45 -44.96
CA GLU A 34 -28.41 -38.33 -44.18
C GLU A 34 -29.30 -39.57 -44.24
N LYS A 35 -30.05 -39.81 -43.16
CA LYS A 35 -31.51 -39.88 -43.16
C LYS A 35 -32.14 -40.14 -41.80
N THR A 36 -32.98 -39.25 -41.46
CA THR A 36 -34.27 -39.14 -40.76
C THR A 36 -34.98 -40.40 -40.26
N GLU A 37 -35.57 -40.17 -39.04
CA GLU A 37 -36.81 -40.74 -38.46
C GLU A 37 -36.73 -42.06 -37.69
N ALA A 38 -37.03 -42.08 -36.41
CA ALA A 38 -38.33 -42.27 -35.81
C ALA A 38 -38.23 -42.48 -34.31
N SER A 39 -39.13 -41.82 -33.61
CA SER A 39 -39.51 -41.90 -32.22
C SER A 39 -39.57 -43.34 -31.67
N ALA A 40 -38.93 -43.55 -30.48
CA ALA A 40 -39.41 -44.53 -29.51
C ALA A 40 -39.00 -44.09 -28.11
N GLU A 41 -39.99 -43.76 -27.33
CA GLU A 41 -39.99 -43.53 -25.90
C GLU A 41 -39.37 -44.73 -25.19
N LYS A 42 -38.31 -44.45 -24.38
CA LYS A 42 -37.79 -45.43 -23.44
C LYS A 42 -37.45 -44.76 -22.12
N ALA A 43 -38.00 -45.28 -21.07
CA ALA A 43 -37.94 -44.92 -19.70
C ALA A 43 -36.52 -44.52 -19.23
N GLU A 44 -36.48 -43.41 -18.50
CA GLU A 44 -35.34 -42.93 -17.74
C GLU A 44 -34.96 -43.94 -16.64
N THR A 45 -33.79 -44.49 -16.72
CA THR A 45 -33.09 -45.04 -15.58
C THR A 45 -32.40 -43.87 -14.87
N PRO A 46 -32.39 -43.79 -13.52
CA PRO A 46 -31.70 -42.75 -12.82
C PRO A 46 -30.18 -42.86 -13.09
N ASP A 47 -29.59 -41.75 -13.46
CA ASP A 47 -28.16 -41.58 -13.60
C ASP A 47 -27.53 -41.73 -12.17
N GLU A 48 -26.85 -42.86 -11.92
CA GLU A 48 -26.10 -43.14 -10.71
C GLU A 48 -24.72 -42.47 -10.74
N ASN A 49 -24.67 -41.22 -11.19
CA ASN A 49 -23.44 -40.44 -11.10
C ASN A 49 -23.73 -38.98 -10.73
N ALA A 50 -24.62 -38.80 -9.75
CA ALA A 50 -24.57 -37.57 -8.97
C ALA A 50 -23.38 -37.73 -8.03
N GLU A 51 -22.28 -37.05 -8.31
CA GLU A 51 -21.23 -36.80 -7.32
C GLU A 51 -21.91 -36.33 -6.04
N ALA A 52 -21.67 -37.05 -4.95
CA ALA A 52 -22.07 -36.60 -3.63
C ALA A 52 -21.48 -35.20 -3.44
N PRO A 53 -22.21 -34.24 -2.81
CA PRO A 53 -21.62 -32.97 -2.46
C PRO A 53 -20.31 -33.24 -1.72
N ALA A 54 -19.20 -32.67 -2.18
CA ALA A 54 -17.94 -32.74 -1.45
C ALA A 54 -18.23 -32.34 -0.01
N GLU A 55 -17.85 -33.18 0.96
CA GLU A 55 -17.97 -32.82 2.36
C GLU A 55 -17.21 -31.51 2.55
N SER A 56 -17.90 -30.44 2.92
CA SER A 56 -17.27 -29.13 3.17
C SER A 56 -16.23 -29.31 4.27
N TYR A 57 -15.01 -28.82 4.04
CA TYR A 57 -13.96 -28.81 5.07
C TYR A 57 -14.49 -28.08 6.32
N GLN A 58 -14.35 -28.70 7.48
CA GLN A 58 -14.75 -28.08 8.72
C GLN A 58 -13.61 -27.23 9.25
N LEU A 59 -13.76 -25.92 9.14
CA LEU A 59 -12.81 -24.97 9.66
C LEU A 59 -13.19 -24.57 11.08
N ASP A 60 -12.37 -24.92 12.07
CA ASP A 60 -12.61 -24.60 13.46
C ASP A 60 -11.99 -23.25 13.85
N LYS A 61 -10.86 -22.88 13.24
CA LYS A 61 -10.08 -21.71 13.63
C LYS A 61 -9.29 -21.12 12.45
N ILE A 62 -9.11 -19.81 12.47
CA ILE A 62 -8.15 -19.07 11.62
C ILE A 62 -7.14 -18.33 12.51
N THR A 63 -5.85 -18.50 12.24
CA THR A 63 -4.76 -17.71 12.81
C THR A 63 -4.32 -16.66 11.82
N MET A 64 -4.14 -15.42 12.28
CA MET A 64 -3.86 -14.26 11.43
C MET A 64 -2.68 -13.45 11.94
N VAL A 65 -1.80 -13.02 11.04
CA VAL A 65 -0.70 -12.09 11.35
C VAL A 65 -0.88 -10.78 10.61
N VAL A 66 -0.89 -9.67 11.36
CA VAL A 66 -1.07 -8.31 10.84
C VAL A 66 0.03 -7.35 11.31
N ASN A 67 0.24 -6.28 10.57
CA ASN A 67 1.29 -5.28 10.80
C ASN A 67 0.79 -3.99 11.47
N GLY A 68 -0.13 -4.07 12.42
CA GLY A 68 -0.74 -2.89 13.04
C GLY A 68 -1.74 -2.16 12.13
N THR A 69 -2.21 -2.79 11.05
CA THR A 69 -3.24 -2.24 10.16
C THR A 69 -4.64 -2.37 10.74
N LEU A 70 -4.85 -3.30 11.66
CA LEU A 70 -6.08 -3.40 12.42
C LEU A 70 -6.06 -2.37 13.56
N THR A 71 -6.98 -1.42 13.55
CA THR A 71 -7.08 -0.36 14.56
C THR A 71 -7.54 -0.92 15.92
N ALA A 72 -8.36 -1.97 15.93
CA ALA A 72 -8.74 -2.72 17.13
C ALA A 72 -7.55 -3.55 17.64
N THR A 73 -6.64 -2.90 18.39
CA THR A 73 -5.52 -3.57 19.06
C THR A 73 -5.94 -4.13 20.42
N VAL A 74 -5.04 -4.85 21.10
CA VAL A 74 -5.29 -5.46 22.43
C VAL A 74 -5.89 -4.44 23.42
N ASP A 75 -5.38 -3.21 23.44
CA ASP A 75 -5.88 -2.15 24.31
C ASP A 75 -7.10 -1.40 23.72
N ASN A 76 -7.46 -1.68 22.49
CA ASN A 76 -8.50 -1.00 21.72
C ASN A 76 -9.65 -1.92 21.30
N GLY A 77 -9.97 -2.96 22.06
CA GLY A 77 -11.14 -3.79 21.81
C GLY A 77 -10.92 -4.90 20.78
N GLN A 78 -9.70 -5.42 20.62
CA GLN A 78 -9.42 -6.56 19.75
C GLN A 78 -10.25 -7.80 20.14
N ALA A 79 -10.37 -8.09 21.43
CA ALA A 79 -11.16 -9.23 21.90
C ALA A 79 -12.66 -9.11 21.57
N ASP A 80 -13.20 -7.89 21.58
CA ASP A 80 -14.58 -7.65 21.15
C ASP A 80 -14.74 -7.79 19.64
N PHE A 81 -13.73 -7.37 18.87
CA PHE A 81 -13.68 -7.54 17.43
C PHE A 81 -13.65 -9.03 17.04
N GLU A 82 -12.70 -9.79 17.60
CA GLU A 82 -12.56 -11.24 17.38
C GLU A 82 -13.86 -11.95 17.72
N LYS A 83 -14.42 -11.67 18.91
CA LYS A 83 -15.68 -12.30 19.33
C LYS A 83 -16.85 -12.00 18.40
N GLN A 84 -17.01 -10.76 17.92
CA GLN A 84 -18.13 -10.43 17.02
C GLN A 84 -17.93 -11.05 15.63
N TRP A 85 -16.68 -11.18 15.19
CA TRP A 85 -16.35 -11.89 13.96
C TRP A 85 -16.69 -13.39 14.10
N GLU A 86 -16.27 -14.03 15.20
CA GLU A 86 -16.58 -15.42 15.51
C GLU A 86 -18.09 -15.68 15.60
N ASP A 87 -18.82 -14.77 16.26
CA ASP A 87 -20.28 -14.86 16.38
C ASP A 87 -20.97 -14.74 15.00
N ALA A 88 -20.40 -13.98 14.06
CA ALA A 88 -20.97 -13.77 12.73
C ALA A 88 -20.59 -14.88 11.74
N VAL A 89 -19.35 -15.38 11.78
CA VAL A 89 -18.80 -16.33 10.80
C VAL A 89 -18.90 -17.78 11.28
N GLY A 90 -18.83 -18.00 12.59
CA GLY A 90 -18.90 -19.33 13.21
C GLY A 90 -17.55 -20.06 13.25
N VAL A 91 -16.44 -19.35 13.07
CA VAL A 91 -15.06 -19.85 13.10
C VAL A 91 -14.30 -19.06 14.17
N ASP A 92 -13.43 -19.71 14.95
CA ASP A 92 -12.54 -19.03 15.91
C ASP A 92 -11.48 -18.18 15.19
N LEU A 93 -11.20 -16.95 15.67
CA LEU A 93 -10.24 -16.04 15.06
C LEU A 93 -9.17 -15.63 16.07
N GLU A 94 -7.91 -15.88 15.76
CA GLU A 94 -6.79 -15.43 16.57
C GLU A 94 -5.89 -14.48 15.78
N ILE A 95 -5.86 -13.21 16.19
CA ILE A 95 -5.07 -12.15 15.52
C ILE A 95 -3.80 -11.86 16.31
N GLN A 96 -2.65 -12.09 15.69
CA GLN A 96 -1.36 -11.64 16.17
C GLN A 96 -0.96 -10.33 15.47
N GLN A 97 -0.90 -9.24 16.23
CA GLN A 97 -0.42 -7.96 15.73
C GLN A 97 1.08 -7.83 15.97
N LEU A 98 1.84 -7.63 14.90
CA LEU A 98 3.27 -7.35 14.94
C LEU A 98 3.52 -5.85 14.76
N ASP A 99 4.66 -5.37 15.28
CA ASP A 99 5.05 -3.96 15.14
C ASP A 99 5.29 -3.62 13.66
N HIS A 100 4.68 -2.55 13.20
CA HIS A 100 4.77 -2.10 11.82
C HIS A 100 6.22 -1.82 11.39
N SER A 101 7.03 -1.19 12.23
CA SER A 101 8.42 -0.82 11.89
C SER A 101 9.39 -2.01 11.78
N GLY A 102 9.02 -3.17 12.31
CA GLY A 102 9.83 -4.39 12.25
C GLY A 102 9.12 -5.58 11.61
N TYR A 103 8.03 -5.33 10.89
CA TYR A 103 7.12 -6.37 10.41
C TYR A 103 7.80 -7.39 9.48
N VAL A 104 8.52 -6.93 8.48
CA VAL A 104 9.19 -7.81 7.49
C VAL A 104 10.16 -8.76 8.18
N ASP A 105 11.00 -8.24 9.09
CA ASP A 105 11.95 -9.05 9.86
C ASP A 105 11.24 -10.01 10.81
N ALA A 106 10.12 -9.60 11.39
CA ALA A 106 9.35 -10.43 12.31
C ALA A 106 8.71 -11.61 11.55
N VAL A 107 8.12 -11.36 10.39
CA VAL A 107 7.57 -12.40 9.51
C VAL A 107 8.66 -13.34 9.01
N GLY A 108 9.81 -12.81 8.60
CA GLY A 108 10.95 -13.63 8.20
C GLY A 108 11.41 -14.59 9.31
N ARG A 109 11.38 -14.15 10.58
CA ARG A 109 11.68 -15.03 11.73
C ARG A 109 10.60 -16.08 11.98
N LEU A 110 9.31 -15.74 11.85
CA LEU A 110 8.20 -16.69 11.95
C LEU A 110 8.36 -17.79 10.89
N PHE A 111 8.56 -17.42 9.64
CA PHE A 111 8.70 -18.37 8.53
C PHE A 111 9.96 -19.22 8.65
N ALA A 112 11.08 -18.65 9.08
CA ALA A 112 12.29 -19.41 9.38
C ALA A 112 12.13 -20.40 10.55
N GLY A 113 11.20 -20.12 11.48
CA GLY A 113 10.81 -20.99 12.58
C GLY A 113 9.84 -22.10 12.17
N GLY A 114 9.21 -21.99 11.02
CA GLY A 114 8.12 -22.87 10.58
C GLY A 114 6.77 -22.52 11.20
N ASP A 115 6.65 -21.31 11.79
CA ASP A 115 5.43 -20.80 12.42
C ASP A 115 4.62 -20.04 11.36
N TYR A 116 3.84 -20.75 10.55
CA TYR A 116 3.00 -20.14 9.52
C TYR A 116 1.59 -19.87 10.05
N PRO A 117 1.08 -18.63 9.95
CA PRO A 117 -0.34 -18.36 10.19
C PRO A 117 -1.18 -18.88 9.00
N ASP A 118 -2.48 -19.01 9.20
CA ASP A 118 -3.40 -19.31 8.10
C ASP A 118 -3.53 -18.14 7.13
N VAL A 119 -3.57 -16.93 7.68
CA VAL A 119 -3.73 -15.68 6.92
C VAL A 119 -2.67 -14.68 7.35
N ILE A 120 -2.09 -14.00 6.38
CA ILE A 120 -1.10 -12.95 6.63
C ILE A 120 -1.32 -11.76 5.68
N ILE A 121 -1.12 -10.55 6.19
CA ILE A 121 -1.06 -9.38 5.33
C ILE A 121 0.38 -9.12 4.90
N MET A 122 0.60 -8.95 3.61
CA MET A 122 1.91 -8.70 3.01
C MET A 122 1.97 -7.32 2.37
N SER A 123 3.13 -6.65 2.47
CA SER A 123 3.42 -5.52 1.58
C SER A 123 3.65 -6.02 0.15
N ALA A 124 3.65 -5.08 -0.81
CA ALA A 124 3.93 -5.41 -2.20
C ALA A 124 5.26 -6.15 -2.39
N ASP A 125 6.31 -5.72 -1.69
CA ASP A 125 7.64 -6.36 -1.75
C ASP A 125 7.61 -7.79 -1.23
N MET A 126 6.95 -8.02 -0.08
CA MET A 126 6.78 -9.36 0.47
C MET A 126 5.95 -10.25 -0.47
N TYR A 127 4.86 -9.71 -1.01
CA TYR A 127 4.02 -10.43 -1.96
C TYR A 127 4.83 -10.83 -3.22
N ALA A 128 5.57 -9.89 -3.80
CA ALA A 128 6.42 -10.17 -4.95
C ALA A 128 7.47 -11.27 -4.65
N GLN A 129 8.02 -11.29 -3.42
CA GLN A 129 9.00 -12.29 -2.99
C GLN A 129 8.37 -13.68 -2.80
N TYR A 130 7.18 -13.76 -2.17
CA TYR A 130 6.61 -15.05 -1.74
C TYR A 130 5.64 -15.67 -2.75
N ALA A 131 4.97 -14.88 -3.60
CA ALA A 131 4.01 -15.39 -4.58
C ALA A 131 4.59 -16.50 -5.51
N PRO A 132 5.83 -16.39 -6.03
CA PRO A 132 6.38 -17.43 -6.91
C PRO A 132 6.93 -18.66 -6.17
N THR A 133 6.93 -18.69 -4.83
CA THR A 133 7.63 -19.76 -4.06
C THR A 133 6.79 -21.00 -3.81
N GLY A 134 5.47 -20.94 -4.04
CA GLY A 134 4.55 -22.01 -3.67
C GLY A 134 4.17 -22.01 -2.19
N LEU A 135 4.50 -20.95 -1.43
CA LEU A 135 4.09 -20.77 -0.04
C LEU A 135 2.66 -20.23 0.08
N LEU A 136 2.22 -19.50 -0.92
CA LEU A 136 0.92 -18.84 -0.93
C LEU A 136 -0.06 -19.64 -1.79
N TRP A 137 -1.26 -19.80 -1.29
CA TRP A 137 -2.33 -20.48 -2.00
C TRP A 137 -2.76 -19.70 -3.26
N ASP A 138 -2.98 -20.44 -4.37
CA ASP A 138 -3.54 -19.91 -5.61
C ASP A 138 -5.05 -19.74 -5.46
N MET A 139 -5.49 -18.53 -5.10
CA MET A 139 -6.90 -18.22 -4.90
C MET A 139 -7.64 -17.76 -6.17
N THR A 140 -7.06 -17.96 -7.35
CA THR A 140 -7.62 -17.46 -8.62
C THR A 140 -9.06 -17.89 -8.83
N GLU A 141 -9.33 -19.19 -8.73
CA GLU A 141 -10.66 -19.75 -8.95
C GLU A 141 -11.67 -19.28 -7.90
N ALA A 142 -11.27 -19.27 -6.62
CA ALA A 142 -12.10 -18.77 -5.53
C ALA A 142 -12.45 -17.28 -5.73
N TYR A 143 -11.47 -16.46 -6.07
CA TYR A 143 -11.66 -15.04 -6.33
C TYR A 143 -12.58 -14.79 -7.54
N GLU A 144 -12.38 -15.48 -8.66
CA GLU A 144 -13.18 -15.29 -9.87
C GLU A 144 -14.64 -15.73 -9.70
N ASN A 145 -14.91 -16.67 -8.81
CA ASN A 145 -16.26 -17.17 -8.49
C ASN A 145 -16.92 -16.48 -7.29
N ALA A 146 -16.21 -15.58 -6.59
CA ALA A 146 -16.71 -14.95 -5.36
C ALA A 146 -17.96 -14.07 -5.59
N ASP A 147 -18.93 -14.17 -4.68
CA ASP A 147 -20.21 -13.45 -4.78
C ASP A 147 -20.03 -11.92 -4.75
N PHE A 148 -18.99 -11.41 -4.08
CA PHE A 148 -18.73 -9.98 -4.01
C PHE A 148 -18.24 -9.35 -5.32
N GLN A 149 -17.81 -10.13 -6.31
CA GLN A 149 -17.33 -9.62 -7.60
C GLN A 149 -18.33 -8.66 -8.27
N ALA A 150 -19.61 -8.98 -8.21
CA ALA A 150 -20.65 -8.15 -8.81
C ALA A 150 -20.80 -6.76 -8.14
N ARG A 151 -20.26 -6.58 -6.93
CA ARG A 151 -20.32 -5.33 -6.15
C ARG A 151 -19.01 -4.55 -6.16
N MET A 152 -17.93 -5.11 -6.67
CA MET A 152 -16.63 -4.44 -6.71
C MET A 152 -16.65 -3.21 -7.61
N ALA A 153 -16.32 -2.06 -7.05
CA ALA A 153 -16.20 -0.81 -7.79
C ALA A 153 -14.91 -0.73 -8.61
N LEU A 154 -13.84 -1.43 -8.18
CA LEU A 154 -12.51 -1.43 -8.81
C LEU A 154 -11.96 -2.86 -8.91
N PRO A 155 -12.50 -3.73 -9.76
CA PRO A 155 -12.07 -5.14 -9.86
C PRO A 155 -10.62 -5.28 -10.40
N THR A 156 -10.12 -4.28 -11.11
CA THR A 156 -8.78 -4.32 -11.73
C THR A 156 -7.62 -4.33 -10.73
N ILE A 157 -7.85 -3.95 -9.48
CA ILE A 157 -6.80 -3.93 -8.43
C ILE A 157 -6.22 -5.33 -8.24
N ASN A 158 -7.07 -6.34 -8.07
CA ASN A 158 -6.64 -7.71 -7.87
C ASN A 158 -6.14 -8.36 -9.17
N GLU A 159 -6.60 -7.90 -10.33
CA GLU A 159 -6.04 -8.34 -11.62
C GLU A 159 -4.56 -7.95 -11.77
N ALA A 160 -4.17 -6.79 -11.28
CA ALA A 160 -2.79 -6.33 -11.31
C ALA A 160 -1.85 -7.16 -10.40
N LEU A 161 -2.40 -7.85 -9.40
CA LEU A 161 -1.63 -8.71 -8.49
C LEU A 161 -1.29 -10.09 -9.08
N LYS A 162 -1.92 -10.49 -10.18
CA LYS A 162 -1.69 -11.81 -10.79
C LYS A 162 -0.22 -11.97 -11.21
N LYS A 163 0.38 -13.11 -10.86
CA LYS A 163 1.71 -13.55 -11.32
C LYS A 163 1.51 -14.79 -12.18
N ASP A 164 1.99 -14.79 -13.41
CA ASP A 164 1.79 -15.88 -14.38
C ASP A 164 0.30 -16.28 -14.54
N GLY A 165 -0.61 -15.30 -14.45
CA GLY A 165 -2.06 -15.50 -14.54
C GLY A 165 -2.73 -16.03 -13.28
N LYS A 166 -2.01 -16.17 -12.16
CA LYS A 166 -2.49 -16.67 -10.88
C LYS A 166 -2.52 -15.58 -9.81
N LEU A 167 -3.55 -15.61 -8.98
CA LEU A 167 -3.74 -14.69 -7.86
C LEU A 167 -3.38 -15.37 -6.55
N TYR A 168 -2.36 -14.86 -5.86
CA TYR A 168 -1.86 -15.40 -4.59
C TYR A 168 -2.18 -14.51 -3.40
N GLY A 169 -2.90 -13.44 -3.61
CA GLY A 169 -3.28 -12.51 -2.54
C GLY A 169 -4.38 -11.56 -2.97
N PHE A 170 -5.15 -11.11 -1.99
CA PHE A 170 -6.32 -10.24 -2.18
C PHE A 170 -6.05 -8.86 -1.57
N ALA A 171 -6.15 -7.80 -2.37
CA ALA A 171 -6.11 -6.43 -1.91
C ALA A 171 -7.52 -5.94 -1.54
N PRO A 172 -7.80 -5.68 -0.26
CA PRO A 172 -9.11 -5.24 0.20
C PRO A 172 -9.37 -3.75 -0.05
N THR A 173 -8.33 -3.00 -0.40
CA THR A 173 -8.39 -1.56 -0.60
C THR A 173 -7.55 -1.15 -1.80
N TYR A 174 -7.82 0.02 -2.34
CA TYR A 174 -6.96 0.65 -3.32
C TYR A 174 -5.59 0.97 -2.68
N GLY A 175 -4.54 0.91 -3.47
CA GLY A 175 -3.27 1.48 -3.07
C GLY A 175 -3.43 2.96 -2.71
N ASN A 176 -2.45 3.54 -2.09
CA ASN A 176 -2.43 4.96 -1.80
C ASN A 176 -1.08 5.54 -2.24
N GLY A 177 -1.04 6.85 -2.42
CA GLY A 177 0.17 7.57 -2.74
C GLY A 177 0.15 8.95 -2.12
N CYS A 178 1.22 9.67 -2.34
CA CYS A 178 1.34 11.02 -1.86
C CYS A 178 0.91 12.02 -2.91
N VAL A 179 0.28 13.09 -2.46
CA VAL A 179 -0.03 14.29 -3.25
C VAL A 179 0.64 15.49 -2.60
N THR A 180 0.93 16.49 -3.40
CA THR A 180 1.51 17.73 -2.91
C THR A 180 0.42 18.65 -2.40
N TYR A 181 0.52 19.01 -1.12
CA TYR A 181 -0.36 19.95 -0.45
C TYR A 181 0.32 21.31 -0.29
N VAL A 182 -0.45 22.38 -0.46
CA VAL A 182 0.02 23.76 -0.33
C VAL A 182 -0.89 24.52 0.63
N LYS A 183 -0.33 25.31 1.52
CA LYS A 183 -1.09 26.24 2.38
C LYS A 183 -1.73 27.31 1.53
N GLN A 184 -3.07 27.44 1.58
CA GLN A 184 -3.81 28.43 0.80
C GLN A 184 -3.44 29.85 1.20
N ALA A 185 -3.31 30.10 2.51
CA ALA A 185 -2.95 31.43 3.01
C ALA A 185 -1.58 31.91 2.48
N TRP A 186 -0.64 30.99 2.30
CA TRP A 186 0.68 31.33 1.75
C TRP A 186 0.64 31.63 0.25
N LEU A 187 -0.18 30.92 -0.51
CA LEU A 187 -0.43 31.27 -1.92
C LEU A 187 -1.02 32.67 -2.03
N ASP A 188 -2.02 32.97 -1.22
CA ASP A 188 -2.70 34.28 -1.22
C ASP A 188 -1.73 35.41 -0.82
N ALA A 189 -0.89 35.18 0.19
CA ALA A 189 0.09 36.16 0.67
C ALA A 189 1.12 36.55 -0.41
N VAL A 190 1.56 35.58 -1.24
CA VAL A 190 2.53 35.84 -2.33
C VAL A 190 1.86 36.08 -3.69
N GLY A 191 0.51 36.18 -3.72
CA GLY A 191 -0.26 36.50 -4.92
C GLY A 191 -0.28 35.42 -5.99
N LEU A 192 -0.21 34.13 -5.61
CA LEU A 192 -0.27 32.97 -6.49
C LEU A 192 -1.59 32.21 -6.33
N LYS A 193 -1.91 31.38 -7.31
CA LYS A 193 -3.02 30.45 -7.26
C LYS A 193 -2.55 29.06 -7.63
N ALA A 194 -3.11 28.03 -6.99
CA ALA A 194 -2.75 26.64 -7.25
C ALA A 194 -2.95 26.25 -8.73
N GLU A 195 -4.00 26.74 -9.38
CA GLU A 195 -4.30 26.47 -10.79
C GLU A 195 -3.27 27.04 -11.78
N ASP A 196 -2.41 27.97 -11.35
CA ASP A 196 -1.36 28.57 -12.17
C ASP A 196 -0.02 27.80 -12.07
N ILE A 197 0.11 26.89 -11.10
CA ILE A 197 1.30 26.05 -10.91
C ILE A 197 1.18 24.83 -11.82
N LYS A 198 1.81 24.87 -13.00
CA LYS A 198 1.66 23.85 -14.04
C LYS A 198 2.96 23.21 -14.50
N THR A 199 4.07 23.89 -14.27
CA THR A 199 5.40 23.46 -14.67
C THR A 199 6.34 23.47 -13.48
N TYR A 200 7.50 22.83 -13.63
CA TYR A 200 8.55 22.89 -12.62
C TYR A 200 8.99 24.34 -12.31
N ASP A 201 9.08 25.18 -13.33
CA ASP A 201 9.45 26.59 -13.14
C ASP A 201 8.41 27.33 -12.31
N ASP A 202 7.11 27.08 -12.51
CA ASP A 202 6.04 27.68 -11.70
C ASP A 202 6.14 27.20 -10.24
N TYR A 203 6.32 25.90 -10.04
CA TYR A 203 6.47 25.28 -8.73
C TYR A 203 7.71 25.82 -8.01
N TYR A 204 8.85 25.85 -8.68
CA TYR A 204 10.08 26.35 -8.10
C TYR A 204 10.01 27.82 -7.73
N ASN A 205 9.40 28.66 -8.59
CA ASN A 205 9.15 30.07 -8.29
C ASN A 205 8.22 30.22 -7.07
N MET A 206 7.21 29.40 -6.92
CA MET A 206 6.35 29.38 -5.72
C MET A 206 7.19 29.08 -4.46
N LEU A 207 8.06 28.06 -4.49
CA LEU A 207 8.93 27.73 -3.36
C LEU A 207 9.86 28.88 -2.98
N LEU A 208 10.47 29.55 -4.00
CA LEU A 208 11.34 30.69 -3.77
C LEU A 208 10.58 31.88 -3.18
N LYS A 209 9.34 32.13 -3.59
CA LYS A 209 8.50 33.18 -3.00
C LYS A 209 8.19 32.85 -1.54
N PHE A 210 7.85 31.58 -1.23
CA PHE A 210 7.61 31.15 0.15
C PHE A 210 8.85 31.30 1.04
N HIS A 211 10.05 31.17 0.49
CA HIS A 211 11.27 31.42 1.26
C HIS A 211 11.62 32.91 1.36
N ASN A 212 11.58 33.65 0.24
CA ASN A 212 12.13 35.01 0.16
C ASN A 212 11.17 36.11 0.56
N GLU A 213 9.86 35.87 0.53
CA GLU A 213 8.83 36.81 0.95
C GLU A 213 8.40 36.48 2.39
N ASP A 214 7.36 37.09 2.90
CA ASP A 214 6.80 36.87 4.25
C ASP A 214 5.43 36.19 4.12
N PRO A 215 5.37 34.88 3.79
CA PRO A 215 4.09 34.21 3.53
C PRO A 215 3.31 33.89 4.82
N ASP A 216 3.96 33.83 5.98
CA ASP A 216 3.36 33.59 7.28
C ASP A 216 2.96 34.90 8.02
N GLY A 217 3.31 36.06 7.44
CA GLY A 217 2.90 37.37 7.92
C GLY A 217 3.55 37.82 9.23
N ASN A 218 4.70 37.24 9.59
CA ASN A 218 5.38 37.57 10.83
C ASN A 218 6.28 38.82 10.73
N GLY A 219 6.45 39.38 9.54
CA GLY A 219 7.23 40.59 9.24
C GLY A 219 8.71 40.28 8.97
N VAL A 220 9.11 39.02 8.81
CA VAL A 220 10.48 38.59 8.57
C VAL A 220 10.54 37.82 7.25
N ASN A 221 11.41 38.22 6.34
CA ASN A 221 11.63 37.52 5.09
C ASN A 221 12.77 36.52 5.26
N GLY A 222 12.68 35.34 4.62
CA GLY A 222 13.77 34.34 4.56
C GLY A 222 13.89 33.46 5.80
N ASP A 223 12.89 33.43 6.67
CA ASP A 223 12.84 32.57 7.85
C ASP A 223 11.92 31.35 7.69
N THR A 224 11.28 31.23 6.52
CA THR A 224 10.41 30.12 6.12
C THR A 224 11.01 29.32 4.97
N TYR A 225 10.50 28.14 4.72
CA TYR A 225 10.93 27.27 3.61
C TYR A 225 9.80 27.02 2.61
N GLY A 226 10.16 26.79 1.36
CA GLY A 226 9.20 26.41 0.33
C GLY A 226 8.58 25.05 0.64
N VAL A 227 9.41 24.02 0.84
CA VAL A 227 8.96 22.64 1.05
C VAL A 227 9.74 21.95 2.16
N VAL A 228 9.06 21.09 2.90
CA VAL A 228 9.63 20.14 3.86
C VAL A 228 9.27 18.71 3.44
N ALA A 229 10.20 17.77 3.62
CA ALA A 229 9.99 16.36 3.32
C ALA A 229 10.71 15.44 4.32
N ALA A 230 10.34 14.17 4.32
CA ALA A 230 10.99 13.12 5.10
C ALA A 230 12.06 12.42 4.27
N GLY A 231 13.23 13.04 4.19
CA GLY A 231 14.31 12.61 3.32
C GLY A 231 14.14 13.07 1.87
N PHE A 232 15.22 13.00 1.10
CA PHE A 232 15.20 13.35 -0.32
C PHE A 232 14.70 12.21 -1.21
N VAL A 233 14.87 10.97 -0.78
CA VAL A 233 14.40 9.76 -1.49
C VAL A 233 13.22 9.06 -0.81
N GLY A 234 12.77 9.56 0.34
CA GLY A 234 11.73 8.93 1.15
C GLY A 234 12.20 7.63 1.83
N ASN A 235 11.53 7.24 2.89
CA ASN A 235 11.85 6.05 3.68
C ASN A 235 10.66 5.09 3.89
N GLU A 236 9.45 5.46 3.46
CA GLU A 236 8.23 4.69 3.71
C GLU A 236 7.48 4.28 2.43
N ALA A 237 7.90 4.77 1.26
CA ALA A 237 7.15 4.60 0.02
C ALA A 237 8.08 4.70 -1.19
N PRO A 238 7.58 4.54 -2.42
CA PRO A 238 8.38 4.78 -3.63
C PRO A 238 9.17 6.08 -3.49
N TYR A 239 10.43 6.01 -3.83
CA TYR A 239 11.46 7.02 -3.52
C TYR A 239 11.12 8.46 -3.87
N ILE A 240 10.26 8.68 -4.85
CA ILE A 240 9.88 10.02 -5.32
C ILE A 240 8.61 10.58 -4.69
N ASN A 241 7.95 9.81 -3.81
CA ASN A 241 6.63 10.17 -3.29
C ASN A 241 6.62 11.46 -2.45
N TYR A 242 7.75 11.84 -1.85
CA TYR A 242 7.79 13.01 -0.99
C TYR A 242 8.29 14.29 -1.66
N LEU A 243 8.90 14.19 -2.83
CA LEU A 243 9.38 15.33 -3.62
C LEU A 243 9.19 15.09 -5.13
N PRO A 244 7.97 14.74 -5.59
CA PRO A 244 7.74 14.33 -6.97
C PRO A 244 8.12 15.39 -7.99
N GLU A 245 7.97 16.67 -7.67
CA GLU A 245 8.27 17.77 -8.59
C GLU A 245 9.76 17.89 -8.88
N PHE A 246 10.63 17.46 -7.96
CA PHE A 246 12.07 17.43 -8.18
C PHE A 246 12.53 16.17 -8.91
N TRP A 247 11.91 15.02 -8.60
CA TRP A 247 12.25 13.75 -9.21
C TRP A 247 11.70 13.62 -10.64
N GLN A 248 10.50 14.12 -10.90
CA GLN A 248 9.85 14.13 -12.21
C GLN A 248 9.76 12.72 -12.83
N ASP A 249 10.47 12.50 -13.95
CA ASP A 249 10.55 11.23 -14.68
C ASP A 249 11.64 10.28 -14.13
N ALA A 250 12.43 10.71 -13.15
CA ALA A 250 13.42 9.86 -12.51
C ALA A 250 12.78 8.91 -11.50
N TYR A 251 13.21 7.66 -11.52
CA TYR A 251 12.83 6.67 -10.52
C TYR A 251 14.08 6.03 -9.92
N PRO A 252 14.58 6.50 -8.75
CA PRO A 252 15.89 6.14 -8.23
C PRO A 252 15.92 4.78 -7.52
N ALA A 253 15.34 3.76 -8.12
CA ALA A 253 15.31 2.37 -7.67
C ALA A 253 15.62 1.42 -8.83
N LEU A 254 15.71 0.12 -8.54
CA LEU A 254 15.70 -0.87 -9.61
C LEU A 254 14.30 -0.86 -10.24
N VAL A 255 14.23 -0.73 -11.55
CA VAL A 255 12.99 -0.53 -12.29
C VAL A 255 13.09 -1.16 -13.68
N GLN A 256 11.97 -1.57 -14.24
CA GLN A 256 11.92 -2.00 -15.64
C GLN A 256 11.90 -0.80 -16.57
N ASP A 257 12.71 -0.87 -17.63
CA ASP A 257 12.64 0.08 -18.73
C ASP A 257 11.42 -0.17 -19.64
N ALA A 258 11.25 0.61 -20.68
CA ALA A 258 10.14 0.48 -21.62
C ALA A 258 10.10 -0.88 -22.37
N ASN A 259 11.15 -1.68 -22.31
CA ASN A 259 11.22 -3.01 -22.92
C ASN A 259 11.02 -4.14 -21.91
N GLY A 260 10.74 -3.81 -20.63
CA GLY A 260 10.64 -4.76 -19.55
C GLY A 260 11.98 -5.15 -18.92
N THR A 261 13.09 -4.61 -19.38
CA THR A 261 14.42 -4.96 -18.85
C THR A 261 14.68 -4.21 -17.54
N TRP A 262 15.07 -4.91 -16.50
CA TRP A 262 15.45 -4.31 -15.23
C TRP A 262 16.76 -3.52 -15.35
N ILE A 263 16.73 -2.28 -14.89
CA ILE A 263 17.84 -1.34 -14.87
C ILE A 263 17.98 -0.71 -13.47
N ASP A 264 19.15 -0.15 -13.21
CA ASP A 264 19.33 0.74 -12.06
C ASP A 264 18.89 2.16 -12.41
N GLY A 265 17.68 2.53 -12.02
CA GLY A 265 17.13 3.88 -12.23
C GLY A 265 17.94 4.97 -11.54
N PHE A 266 18.72 4.64 -10.49
CA PHE A 266 19.57 5.62 -9.81
C PHE A 266 20.73 6.10 -10.68
N GLN A 267 21.22 5.29 -11.62
CA GLN A 267 22.32 5.63 -12.52
C GLN A 267 21.90 6.36 -13.80
N THR A 268 20.62 6.70 -13.95
CA THR A 268 20.10 7.34 -15.17
C THR A 268 20.39 8.84 -15.23
N ASP A 269 20.39 9.41 -16.44
CA ASP A 269 20.52 10.85 -16.64
C ASP A 269 19.35 11.63 -16.00
N ALA A 270 18.14 11.03 -15.94
CA ALA A 270 16.98 11.61 -15.25
C ALA A 270 17.27 11.80 -13.75
N THR A 271 17.87 10.80 -13.10
CA THR A 271 18.27 10.90 -11.69
C THR A 271 19.36 11.95 -11.46
N LYS A 272 20.37 12.04 -12.35
CA LYS A 272 21.37 13.12 -12.25
C LYS A 272 20.72 14.50 -12.35
N ALA A 273 19.78 14.67 -13.29
CA ALA A 273 19.04 15.92 -13.44
C ALA A 273 18.20 16.25 -12.18
N ALA A 274 17.56 15.23 -11.57
CA ALA A 274 16.81 15.39 -10.32
C ALA A 274 17.73 15.84 -9.17
N LEU A 275 18.90 15.21 -9.02
CA LEU A 275 19.88 15.59 -8.00
C LEU A 275 20.37 17.04 -8.17
N LEU A 276 20.56 17.49 -9.40
CA LEU A 276 20.95 18.90 -9.68
C LEU A 276 19.80 19.88 -9.36
N ARG A 277 18.54 19.52 -9.64
CA ARG A 277 17.37 20.31 -9.21
C ARG A 277 17.30 20.44 -7.69
N LEU A 278 17.48 19.31 -6.98
CA LEU A 278 17.51 19.28 -5.51
C LEU A 278 18.69 20.09 -4.95
N GLN A 279 19.89 19.98 -5.53
CA GLN A 279 21.07 20.75 -5.15
C GLN A 279 20.81 22.25 -5.25
N GLN A 280 20.26 22.70 -6.38
CA GLN A 280 19.93 24.11 -6.59
C GLN A 280 18.90 24.60 -5.58
N ALA A 281 17.81 23.85 -5.40
CA ALA A 281 16.74 24.23 -4.49
C ALA A 281 17.17 24.25 -3.02
N TYR A 282 18.04 23.32 -2.63
CA TYR A 282 18.65 23.31 -1.30
C TYR A 282 19.55 24.52 -1.07
N ALA A 283 20.41 24.83 -2.05
CA ALA A 283 21.30 25.99 -1.99
C ALA A 283 20.53 27.33 -1.97
N ASP A 284 19.40 27.42 -2.63
CA ASP A 284 18.56 28.60 -2.68
C ASP A 284 17.62 28.74 -1.46
N GLY A 285 17.65 27.81 -0.51
CA GLY A 285 16.80 27.82 0.68
C GLY A 285 15.34 27.44 0.42
N ALA A 286 15.02 26.96 -0.78
CA ALA A 286 13.66 26.52 -1.12
C ALA A 286 13.26 25.23 -0.39
N ILE A 287 14.20 24.40 0.02
CA ILE A 287 14.00 23.14 0.77
C ILE A 287 14.51 23.33 2.20
N ASP A 288 13.71 22.86 3.17
CA ASP A 288 14.12 22.82 4.58
C ASP A 288 15.43 22.02 4.74
N PRO A 289 16.48 22.58 5.33
CA PRO A 289 17.78 21.94 5.46
C PRO A 289 17.76 20.67 6.33
N GLU A 290 16.76 20.48 7.19
CA GLU A 290 16.61 19.25 7.97
C GLU A 290 15.97 18.10 7.18
N THR A 291 15.53 18.34 5.94
CA THR A 291 14.92 17.30 5.07
C THR A 291 15.77 16.04 5.00
N LEU A 292 17.11 16.14 4.94
CA LEU A 292 17.99 14.97 4.87
C LEU A 292 17.79 13.97 6.03
N THR A 293 17.53 14.49 7.22
CA THR A 293 17.45 13.69 8.45
C THR A 293 16.05 13.64 9.07
N ALA A 294 15.10 14.35 8.47
CA ALA A 294 13.74 14.39 8.98
C ALA A 294 13.04 13.02 8.81
N SER A 295 12.40 12.56 9.85
CA SER A 295 11.39 11.51 9.75
C SER A 295 10.05 12.10 9.27
N THR A 296 9.12 11.27 8.83
CA THR A 296 7.75 11.70 8.47
C THR A 296 7.06 12.44 9.60
N LYS A 297 7.32 12.05 10.85
CA LYS A 297 6.80 12.75 12.02
C LYS A 297 7.37 14.17 12.13
N ILE A 298 8.69 14.32 12.01
CA ILE A 298 9.36 15.63 12.12
C ILE A 298 8.91 16.56 10.98
N ALA A 299 8.90 16.08 9.74
CA ALA A 299 8.47 16.87 8.59
C ALA A 299 7.02 17.35 8.74
N ARG A 300 6.13 16.47 9.20
CA ARG A 300 4.73 16.79 9.47
C ARG A 300 4.55 17.79 10.60
N GLU A 301 5.29 17.64 11.71
CA GLU A 301 5.27 18.59 12.83
C GLU A 301 5.72 19.98 12.40
N LYS A 302 6.76 20.08 11.58
CA LYS A 302 7.21 21.36 11.00
C LYS A 302 6.14 22.00 10.12
N TRP A 303 5.49 21.22 9.28
CA TRP A 303 4.42 21.75 8.43
C TRP A 303 3.19 22.20 9.23
N PHE A 304 2.90 21.53 10.37
CA PHE A 304 1.83 21.93 11.29
C PHE A 304 2.22 23.08 12.22
N SER A 305 3.48 23.47 12.26
CA SER A 305 3.96 24.48 13.21
C SER A 305 3.48 25.87 12.83
N ASN A 306 3.04 26.60 13.84
CA ASN A 306 2.85 28.04 13.83
C ASN A 306 4.10 28.77 14.38
N ASP A 307 5.18 28.03 14.57
CA ASP A 307 6.45 28.62 15.01
C ASP A 307 7.04 29.42 13.84
N GLN A 308 7.21 30.69 14.06
CA GLN A 308 7.52 31.72 13.06
C GLN A 308 8.92 31.56 12.42
N THR A 309 9.63 30.50 12.75
CA THR A 309 10.92 30.17 12.15
C THR A 309 10.93 28.72 11.69
N GLY A 310 11.19 28.51 10.41
CA GLY A 310 11.38 27.18 9.84
C GLY A 310 10.10 26.44 9.41
N SER A 311 8.95 27.12 9.37
CA SER A 311 7.74 26.54 8.79
C SER A 311 7.84 26.45 7.26
N ALA A 312 7.09 25.53 6.64
CA ALA A 312 7.08 25.29 5.21
C ALA A 312 5.69 25.46 4.61
N GLY A 313 5.64 25.97 3.37
CA GLY A 313 4.38 26.20 2.63
C GLY A 313 3.86 24.95 1.90
N VAL A 314 4.75 24.03 1.55
CA VAL A 314 4.46 22.80 0.80
C VAL A 314 4.83 21.58 1.60
N PHE A 315 3.98 20.56 1.55
CA PHE A 315 4.22 19.25 2.11
C PHE A 315 3.59 18.18 1.22
N THR A 316 4.37 17.21 0.79
CA THR A 316 3.87 16.07 0.04
C THR A 316 3.62 14.92 0.99
N TYR A 317 2.39 14.42 1.02
CA TYR A 317 2.00 13.38 1.97
C TYR A 317 0.83 12.57 1.43
N TRP A 318 0.47 11.50 2.16
CA TRP A 318 -0.59 10.58 1.80
C TRP A 318 -1.89 11.28 1.41
N ALA A 319 -2.54 10.77 0.40
CA ALA A 319 -3.83 11.24 -0.12
C ALA A 319 -5.03 10.75 0.72
N GLY A 320 -6.22 10.98 0.24
CA GLY A 320 -7.46 10.47 0.80
C GLY A 320 -7.80 11.09 2.15
N SER A 321 -7.98 10.25 3.17
CA SER A 321 -8.34 10.69 4.53
C SER A 321 -7.29 11.62 5.18
N TRP A 322 -6.06 11.59 4.70
CA TRP A 322 -5.03 12.51 5.17
C TRP A 322 -5.32 13.96 4.78
N TYR A 323 -6.05 14.20 3.71
CA TYR A 323 -6.48 15.57 3.38
C TYR A 323 -7.28 16.21 4.54
N GLN A 324 -8.23 15.47 5.12
CA GLN A 324 -8.94 15.92 6.32
C GLN A 324 -8.00 16.04 7.52
N THR A 325 -7.18 15.02 7.77
CA THR A 325 -6.27 15.02 8.93
C THR A 325 -5.28 16.19 8.90
N LEU A 326 -4.73 16.49 7.73
CA LEU A 326 -3.80 17.62 7.55
C LEU A 326 -4.52 18.96 7.77
N THR A 327 -5.70 19.13 7.20
CA THR A 327 -6.51 20.33 7.37
C THR A 327 -6.86 20.57 8.85
N ASP A 328 -7.38 19.55 9.53
CA ASP A 328 -7.76 19.65 10.94
C ASP A 328 -6.59 20.06 11.85
N ASN A 329 -5.39 19.52 11.57
CA ASN A 329 -4.22 19.87 12.38
C ASN A 329 -3.73 21.31 12.12
N LEU A 330 -3.82 21.80 10.89
CA LEU A 330 -3.49 23.21 10.61
C LEU A 330 -4.47 24.17 11.26
N ILE A 331 -5.77 23.87 11.19
CA ILE A 331 -6.81 24.65 11.89
C ILE A 331 -6.56 24.65 13.41
N LYS A 332 -6.32 23.46 13.99
CA LYS A 332 -6.08 23.28 15.42
C LYS A 332 -4.86 24.08 15.92
N ASN A 333 -3.84 24.19 15.07
CA ASN A 333 -2.61 24.92 15.39
C ASN A 333 -2.65 26.39 14.95
N GLU A 334 -3.80 26.87 14.47
CA GLU A 334 -3.99 28.25 14.01
C GLU A 334 -3.01 28.66 12.89
N VAL A 335 -2.66 27.70 12.02
CA VAL A 335 -1.68 27.91 10.92
C VAL A 335 -2.38 28.30 9.63
N ASP A 336 -3.40 27.54 9.24
CA ASP A 336 -4.22 27.79 8.06
C ASP A 336 -5.60 27.16 8.23
N GLU A 337 -6.61 27.75 7.63
CA GLU A 337 -7.97 27.20 7.59
C GLU A 337 -8.19 26.30 6.37
N ASN A 338 -7.35 26.44 5.34
CA ASN A 338 -7.47 25.71 4.09
C ASN A 338 -6.11 25.28 3.54
N ILE A 339 -6.09 24.08 3.00
CA ILE A 339 -5.00 23.59 2.16
C ILE A 339 -5.55 23.17 0.80
N VAL A 340 -4.72 23.22 -0.21
CA VAL A 340 -5.07 22.77 -1.56
C VAL A 340 -4.19 21.61 -1.98
N GLN A 341 -4.78 20.67 -2.73
CA GLN A 341 -4.04 19.61 -3.41
C GLN A 341 -3.56 20.17 -4.76
N LEU A 342 -2.26 20.17 -4.97
CA LEU A 342 -1.67 20.63 -6.23
C LEU A 342 -1.87 19.55 -7.30
N ALA A 343 -2.37 19.94 -8.47
CA ALA A 343 -2.37 19.04 -9.61
C ALA A 343 -0.92 18.71 -10.02
N PRO A 344 -0.62 17.47 -10.47
CA PRO A 344 0.72 17.13 -10.93
C PRO A 344 1.19 18.14 -12.00
N ILE A 345 2.38 18.68 -11.82
CA ILE A 345 2.99 19.53 -12.85
C ILE A 345 3.28 18.73 -14.13
N ALA A 346 3.47 19.42 -15.24
CA ALA A 346 3.61 18.78 -16.55
C ALA A 346 4.75 17.75 -16.61
N GLU A 347 5.84 18.01 -15.91
CA GLU A 347 7.03 17.16 -15.88
C GLU A 347 6.84 15.90 -15.00
N VAL A 348 5.89 15.93 -14.04
CA VAL A 348 5.49 14.77 -13.22
C VAL A 348 4.42 13.97 -13.94
N GLY A 349 3.46 14.66 -14.57
CA GLY A 349 2.32 14.08 -15.28
C GLY A 349 1.29 13.43 -14.37
N LYS A 350 1.68 12.47 -13.55
CA LYS A 350 0.81 11.74 -12.60
C LYS A 350 1.57 11.44 -11.31
N TYR A 351 0.87 11.46 -10.17
CA TYR A 351 1.37 10.94 -8.91
C TYR A 351 1.45 9.40 -8.96
N LEU A 352 2.29 8.81 -8.12
CA LEU A 352 2.44 7.36 -8.06
C LEU A 352 1.49 6.76 -7.01
N ASN A 353 0.70 5.80 -7.46
CA ASN A 353 -0.11 4.96 -6.61
C ASN A 353 0.74 3.77 -6.15
N ARG A 354 1.01 3.69 -4.84
CA ARG A 354 1.66 2.53 -4.24
C ARG A 354 0.70 1.36 -4.24
N GLU A 355 1.20 0.17 -4.53
CA GLU A 355 0.44 -1.06 -4.42
C GLU A 355 -0.14 -1.22 -3.01
N ALA A 356 -1.37 -1.71 -2.94
CA ALA A 356 -2.02 -2.01 -1.66
C ALA A 356 -1.33 -3.19 -0.97
N PRO A 357 -1.33 -3.23 0.37
CA PRO A 357 -1.03 -4.46 1.07
C PRO A 357 -2.10 -5.51 0.74
N VAL A 358 -1.67 -6.77 0.70
CA VAL A 358 -2.50 -7.89 0.28
C VAL A 358 -2.68 -8.91 1.40
N TRP A 359 -3.88 -9.46 1.54
CA TRP A 359 -4.16 -10.63 2.34
C TRP A 359 -3.77 -11.87 1.56
N CYS A 360 -2.92 -12.70 2.14
CA CYS A 360 -2.50 -13.98 1.57
C CYS A 360 -2.92 -15.11 2.49
N ILE A 361 -3.33 -16.23 1.88
CA ILE A 361 -3.60 -17.48 2.57
C ILE A 361 -2.37 -18.37 2.36
N ILE A 362 -1.87 -18.94 3.44
CA ILE A 362 -0.72 -19.87 3.37
C ILE A 362 -1.22 -21.24 2.89
N ASP A 363 -0.55 -21.76 1.87
CA ASP A 363 -0.76 -23.11 1.36
C ASP A 363 -0.11 -24.12 2.32
N ASP A 364 -0.86 -25.09 2.83
CA ASP A 364 -0.36 -26.09 3.77
C ASP A 364 0.47 -27.20 3.08
N GLY A 365 0.46 -27.20 1.75
CA GLY A 365 1.29 -28.09 0.92
C GLY A 365 0.80 -29.53 0.82
N ASP A 366 -0.42 -29.82 1.27
CA ASP A 366 -0.99 -31.18 1.21
C ASP A 366 -1.58 -31.52 -0.16
N GLY A 367 -1.81 -30.50 -1.00
CA GLY A 367 -2.36 -30.61 -2.36
C GLY A 367 -3.88 -30.79 -2.41
N ASP A 368 -4.56 -30.66 -1.26
CA ASP A 368 -6.03 -30.61 -1.15
C ASP A 368 -6.44 -29.20 -0.73
N ASN A 369 -6.89 -28.38 -1.65
CA ASN A 369 -7.24 -26.98 -1.42
C ASN A 369 -8.52 -26.75 -0.57
N ALA A 370 -9.10 -27.78 0.03
CA ALA A 370 -10.37 -27.67 0.74
C ALA A 370 -10.27 -26.78 1.98
N ARG A 371 -9.12 -26.80 2.65
CA ARG A 371 -8.86 -25.96 3.83
C ARG A 371 -8.69 -24.48 3.41
N GLU A 372 -7.88 -24.21 2.42
CA GLU A 372 -7.62 -22.86 1.94
C GLU A 372 -8.88 -22.24 1.34
N GLN A 373 -9.69 -23.01 0.61
CA GLN A 373 -11.00 -22.57 0.14
C GLN A 373 -11.92 -22.21 1.32
N ALA A 374 -11.97 -23.05 2.38
CA ALA A 374 -12.77 -22.75 3.57
C ALA A 374 -12.28 -21.48 4.30
N ILE A 375 -10.97 -21.21 4.32
CA ILE A 375 -10.42 -19.96 4.84
C ILE A 375 -10.82 -18.78 3.97
N PHE A 376 -10.76 -18.91 2.64
CA PHE A 376 -11.20 -17.87 1.71
C PHE A 376 -12.66 -17.51 1.93
N ASP A 377 -13.53 -18.52 2.00
CA ASP A 377 -14.97 -18.34 2.20
C ASP A 377 -15.27 -17.68 3.56
N ALA A 378 -14.61 -18.14 4.63
CA ALA A 378 -14.81 -17.61 5.97
C ALA A 378 -14.22 -16.21 6.18
N PHE A 379 -13.12 -15.88 5.52
CA PHE A 379 -12.38 -14.64 5.73
C PHE A 379 -12.59 -13.61 4.63
N ILE A 380 -12.20 -13.91 3.38
CA ILE A 380 -12.21 -12.92 2.29
C ILE A 380 -13.63 -12.66 1.80
N GLU A 381 -14.43 -13.72 1.60
CA GLU A 381 -15.80 -13.58 1.12
C GLU A 381 -16.66 -12.81 2.13
N THR A 382 -16.55 -13.13 3.42
CA THR A 382 -17.29 -12.43 4.46
C THR A 382 -16.80 -11.00 4.70
N MET A 383 -15.48 -10.74 4.57
CA MET A 383 -14.94 -9.37 4.64
C MET A 383 -15.58 -8.45 3.59
N MET A 384 -16.09 -9.02 2.52
CA MET A 384 -16.69 -8.31 1.39
C MET A 384 -18.20 -8.52 1.31
N ASP A 385 -18.88 -8.90 2.42
CA ASP A 385 -20.32 -9.21 2.46
C ASP A 385 -21.22 -7.97 2.20
N GLY A 386 -20.67 -6.79 2.41
CA GLY A 386 -21.38 -5.51 2.25
C GLY A 386 -22.23 -5.13 3.46
N ASP A 387 -22.24 -5.92 4.50
CA ASP A 387 -23.09 -5.73 5.67
C ASP A 387 -22.34 -5.97 6.99
N VAL A 388 -22.63 -7.05 7.73
CA VAL A 388 -22.18 -7.24 9.11
C VAL A 388 -20.67 -7.37 9.22
N VAL A 389 -20.07 -8.31 8.49
CA VAL A 389 -18.63 -8.60 8.62
C VAL A 389 -17.79 -7.51 7.96
N GLN A 390 -18.22 -7.00 6.82
CA GLN A 390 -17.55 -5.86 6.20
C GLN A 390 -17.62 -4.62 7.09
N THR A 391 -18.74 -4.36 7.78
CA THR A 391 -18.87 -3.26 8.74
C THR A 391 -17.90 -3.43 9.91
N LEU A 392 -17.77 -4.67 10.41
CA LEU A 392 -16.81 -5.00 11.46
C LEU A 392 -15.37 -4.73 11.03
N TRP A 393 -14.97 -5.16 9.83
CA TRP A 393 -13.64 -4.86 9.27
C TRP A 393 -13.42 -3.38 9.02
N THR A 394 -14.47 -2.64 8.67
CA THR A 394 -14.39 -1.21 8.39
C THR A 394 -14.31 -0.38 9.69
N TYR A 395 -15.23 -0.61 10.61
CA TYR A 395 -15.43 0.27 11.78
C TYR A 395 -15.11 -0.37 13.12
N GLY A 396 -14.81 -1.67 13.17
CA GLY A 396 -14.59 -2.37 14.43
C GLY A 396 -15.88 -2.91 15.05
N ALA A 397 -15.80 -3.34 16.30
CA ALA A 397 -16.89 -3.99 17.03
C ALA A 397 -18.05 -3.02 17.34
N GLU A 398 -19.29 -3.45 17.08
CA GLU A 398 -20.51 -2.72 17.43
C GLU A 398 -20.60 -2.53 18.96
N ASP A 399 -21.14 -1.41 19.39
CA ASP A 399 -21.25 -0.95 20.78
C ASP A 399 -19.92 -0.71 21.52
N VAL A 400 -18.80 -1.04 20.88
CA VAL A 400 -17.44 -0.76 21.39
C VAL A 400 -16.82 0.42 20.62
N HIS A 401 -16.79 0.34 19.31
CA HIS A 401 -16.16 1.29 18.42
C HIS A 401 -17.14 2.21 17.71
N TRP A 402 -18.31 1.71 17.43
CA TRP A 402 -19.43 2.41 16.81
C TRP A 402 -20.75 1.90 17.37
N SER A 403 -21.84 2.61 17.11
CA SER A 403 -23.19 2.17 17.51
C SER A 403 -24.25 2.82 16.62
N THR A 404 -25.46 2.22 16.67
CA THR A 404 -26.69 2.84 16.13
C THR A 404 -27.69 3.14 17.23
N LYS A 405 -27.33 2.92 18.50
CA LYS A 405 -28.20 3.17 19.66
C LYS A 405 -28.17 4.63 20.06
N ALA A 406 -29.27 5.12 20.63
CA ALA A 406 -29.30 6.46 21.19
C ALA A 406 -28.30 6.57 22.34
N GLU A 407 -27.33 7.46 22.23
CA GLU A 407 -26.39 7.77 23.29
C GLU A 407 -25.90 9.23 23.26
N SER A 408 -25.36 9.67 24.38
CA SER A 408 -24.74 10.99 24.48
C SER A 408 -23.46 10.88 25.31
N PHE A 409 -22.38 11.52 24.83
CA PHE A 409 -21.11 11.57 25.53
C PHE A 409 -20.38 12.88 25.27
N VAL A 410 -19.34 13.12 26.04
CA VAL A 410 -18.50 14.32 25.95
C VAL A 410 -17.06 13.91 25.86
N THR A 411 -16.33 14.47 24.90
CA THR A 411 -14.86 14.35 24.81
C THR A 411 -14.22 15.62 25.38
N ASN A 412 -13.03 15.46 25.97
CA ASN A 412 -12.27 16.54 26.63
C ASN A 412 -13.11 17.37 27.63
N PRO A 413 -13.81 16.74 28.60
CA PRO A 413 -14.73 17.44 29.50
C PRO A 413 -14.05 18.50 30.37
N ASP A 414 -12.76 18.33 30.67
CA ASP A 414 -11.96 19.21 31.52
C ASP A 414 -11.23 20.33 30.76
N ASP A 415 -11.28 20.31 29.44
CA ASP A 415 -10.68 21.33 28.56
C ASP A 415 -11.77 22.10 27.80
N PRO A 416 -12.15 23.30 28.24
CA PRO A 416 -13.24 24.06 27.60
C PRO A 416 -13.00 24.40 26.12
N GLU A 417 -11.75 24.46 25.66
CA GLU A 417 -11.42 24.77 24.26
C GLU A 417 -11.51 23.53 23.37
N LYS A 418 -11.34 22.33 23.93
CA LYS A 418 -11.41 21.06 23.21
C LYS A 418 -12.68 20.26 23.49
N LYS A 419 -13.48 20.71 24.44
CA LYS A 419 -14.72 20.03 24.83
C LYS A 419 -15.67 19.91 23.63
N LYS A 420 -16.11 18.69 23.33
CA LYS A 420 -17.15 18.41 22.35
C LYS A 420 -18.23 17.55 22.96
N GLU A 421 -19.48 17.92 22.71
CA GLU A 421 -20.68 17.20 23.17
C GLU A 421 -21.31 16.50 21.96
N TYR A 422 -21.60 15.22 22.10
CA TYR A 422 -22.22 14.39 21.08
C TYR A 422 -23.56 13.88 21.60
N SER A 423 -24.55 13.81 20.73
CA SER A 423 -25.86 13.26 21.02
C SER A 423 -26.44 12.64 19.77
N TYR A 424 -26.78 11.37 19.85
CA TYR A 424 -27.26 10.57 18.74
C TYR A 424 -28.61 9.95 19.08
N GLU A 425 -29.48 9.87 18.07
CA GLU A 425 -30.78 9.24 18.17
C GLU A 425 -30.69 7.74 17.84
N ASP A 426 -31.69 6.97 18.26
CA ASP A 426 -31.78 5.54 17.95
C ASP A 426 -31.85 5.31 16.43
N GLY A 427 -31.05 4.37 15.92
CA GLY A 427 -30.89 4.11 14.49
C GLY A 427 -29.85 5.00 13.77
N GLN A 428 -29.26 5.99 14.44
CA GLN A 428 -28.24 6.85 13.86
C GLN A 428 -26.85 6.24 14.01
N PHE A 429 -26.22 5.86 12.89
CA PHE A 429 -24.82 5.39 12.89
C PHE A 429 -23.88 6.48 13.39
N HIS A 430 -23.00 6.12 14.29
CA HIS A 430 -21.97 7.03 14.83
C HIS A 430 -20.78 6.26 15.42
N LEU A 431 -19.61 6.91 15.39
CA LEU A 431 -18.39 6.43 16.05
C LEU A 431 -18.42 6.80 17.54
N LYS A 432 -17.93 5.91 18.37
CA LYS A 432 -17.81 6.07 19.82
C LYS A 432 -16.44 6.62 20.20
N PRO A 433 -16.26 7.08 21.45
CA PRO A 433 -14.93 7.33 21.98
C PRO A 433 -14.04 6.08 21.86
N SER A 434 -12.76 6.27 21.57
CA SER A 434 -11.80 5.17 21.50
C SER A 434 -11.67 4.47 22.86
N PRO A 435 -11.65 3.12 22.94
CA PRO A 435 -11.52 2.41 24.19
C PRO A 435 -10.31 2.81 25.05
N ASN A 436 -9.16 3.13 24.43
CA ASN A 436 -7.95 3.56 25.14
C ASN A 436 -7.79 5.07 25.26
N ASP A 437 -8.61 5.88 24.55
CA ASP A 437 -8.59 7.33 24.64
C ASP A 437 -10.02 7.92 24.55
N PRO A 438 -10.70 8.08 25.67
CA PRO A 438 -12.08 8.58 25.71
C PRO A 438 -12.21 10.05 25.24
N ASN A 439 -11.10 10.75 25.02
CA ASN A 439 -11.11 12.10 24.50
C ASN A 439 -11.04 12.17 22.97
N SER A 440 -10.84 11.03 22.31
CA SER A 440 -10.80 10.91 20.86
C SER A 440 -11.88 9.94 20.36
N LEU A 441 -12.53 10.27 19.25
CA LEU A 441 -13.40 9.31 18.59
C LEU A 441 -12.57 8.18 17.97
N TRP A 442 -13.19 7.01 17.88
CA TRP A 442 -12.64 5.88 17.18
C TRP A 442 -12.29 6.23 15.72
N LYS A 443 -11.26 5.60 15.20
CA LYS A 443 -10.84 5.73 13.80
C LYS A 443 -11.02 4.39 13.11
N LYS A 444 -11.67 4.41 11.95
CA LYS A 444 -11.81 3.21 11.12
C LYS A 444 -10.46 2.58 10.74
N ASN A 445 -10.50 1.35 10.30
CA ASN A 445 -9.32 0.65 9.83
C ASN A 445 -8.70 1.28 8.57
N HIS A 446 -7.38 1.15 8.42
CA HIS A 446 -6.68 1.62 7.22
C HIS A 446 -7.01 0.81 5.97
N LEU A 447 -7.34 -0.46 6.15
CA LEU A 447 -7.67 -1.40 5.06
C LEU A 447 -9.18 -1.54 4.89
N ASP A 448 -9.88 -0.42 4.86
CA ASP A 448 -11.32 -0.35 4.72
C ASP A 448 -11.78 -0.58 3.26
N PRO A 449 -12.38 -1.73 2.92
CA PRO A 449 -12.84 -2.00 1.57
C PRO A 449 -14.10 -1.20 1.19
N ALA A 450 -14.90 -0.76 2.17
CA ALA A 450 -16.18 -0.10 1.92
C ALA A 450 -16.05 1.22 1.16
N LEU A 451 -14.96 1.93 1.33
CA LEU A 451 -14.79 3.27 0.79
C LEU A 451 -14.40 3.29 -0.68
N VAL A 452 -13.68 2.28 -1.14
CA VAL A 452 -13.02 2.33 -2.44
C VAL A 452 -13.33 1.12 -3.33
N ILE A 453 -13.23 -0.09 -2.76
CA ILE A 453 -13.34 -1.33 -3.56
C ILE A 453 -14.76 -1.85 -3.62
N CYS A 454 -15.40 -2.01 -2.47
CA CYS A 454 -16.71 -2.63 -2.37
C CYS A 454 -17.55 -1.88 -1.32
N PRO A 455 -18.43 -0.96 -1.74
CA PRO A 455 -19.23 -0.17 -0.82
C PRO A 455 -20.13 -1.03 0.07
N LEU A 456 -20.31 -0.61 1.33
CA LEU A 456 -21.31 -1.15 2.23
C LEU A 456 -22.72 -0.95 1.68
N THR A 457 -23.60 -1.92 1.89
CA THR A 457 -25.00 -1.87 1.46
C THR A 457 -25.91 -1.32 2.55
N ASN A 458 -25.51 -1.35 3.82
CA ASN A 458 -26.27 -0.82 4.97
C ASN A 458 -26.26 0.71 5.09
N GLY A 459 -25.44 1.41 4.30
CA GLY A 459 -25.35 2.87 4.30
C GLY A 459 -24.57 3.46 5.48
N TYR A 460 -23.89 2.66 6.26
CA TYR A 460 -23.02 3.15 7.35
C TYR A 460 -21.75 3.74 6.75
N VAL A 461 -21.78 5.06 6.57
CA VAL A 461 -20.65 5.79 6.01
C VAL A 461 -20.27 6.91 6.97
N ASP A 462 -19.02 6.88 7.44
CA ASP A 462 -18.40 8.03 8.11
C ASP A 462 -17.19 8.48 7.30
N GLN A 463 -17.47 9.33 6.34
CA GLN A 463 -16.43 10.02 5.55
C GLN A 463 -16.69 11.50 5.55
N SER A 464 -15.64 12.26 5.84
CA SER A 464 -15.69 13.70 5.63
C SER A 464 -15.69 14.03 4.12
N GLU A 465 -16.28 15.17 3.77
CA GLU A 465 -16.25 15.69 2.41
C GLU A 465 -14.82 15.85 1.88
N LEU A 466 -13.87 16.25 2.75
CA LEU A 466 -12.46 16.37 2.38
C LEU A 466 -11.79 15.01 2.10
N ALA A 467 -12.10 13.97 2.87
CA ALA A 467 -11.58 12.65 2.60
C ALA A 467 -12.09 12.09 1.26
N VAL A 468 -13.37 12.30 0.96
CA VAL A 468 -13.97 11.94 -0.34
C VAL A 468 -13.30 12.71 -1.48
N ALA A 469 -13.15 14.03 -1.32
CA ALA A 469 -12.48 14.89 -2.30
C ALA A 469 -11.01 14.49 -2.51
N GLY A 470 -10.30 14.15 -1.42
CA GLY A 470 -8.91 13.70 -1.47
C GLY A 470 -8.74 12.38 -2.21
N ASN A 471 -9.60 11.40 -1.96
CA ASN A 471 -9.60 10.13 -2.68
C ASN A 471 -9.88 10.33 -4.18
N LYS A 472 -10.90 11.13 -4.50
CA LYS A 472 -11.26 11.44 -5.89
C LYS A 472 -10.10 12.13 -6.62
N PHE A 473 -9.52 13.17 -6.00
CA PHE A 473 -8.40 13.89 -6.59
C PHE A 473 -7.23 12.95 -6.89
N PHE A 474 -6.86 12.09 -5.93
CA PHE A 474 -5.78 11.14 -6.12
C PHE A 474 -6.06 10.16 -7.25
N THR A 475 -7.24 9.52 -7.27
CA THR A 475 -7.64 8.55 -8.30
C THR A 475 -7.61 9.15 -9.72
N GLU A 476 -8.00 10.42 -9.87
CA GLU A 476 -7.98 11.12 -11.15
C GLU A 476 -6.56 11.52 -11.60
N ASN A 477 -5.61 11.60 -10.67
CA ASN A 477 -4.26 12.15 -10.89
C ASN A 477 -3.13 11.16 -10.63
N CYS A 478 -3.39 9.86 -10.47
CA CYS A 478 -2.36 8.86 -10.25
C CYS A 478 -2.22 7.86 -11.39
N VAL A 479 -1.11 7.14 -11.37
CA VAL A 479 -0.80 5.91 -12.10
C VAL A 479 -0.11 4.96 -11.14
N ASP A 480 -0.15 3.67 -11.41
CA ASP A 480 0.53 2.70 -10.56
C ASP A 480 2.04 2.94 -10.56
N ALA A 481 2.64 2.79 -9.39
CA ALA A 481 4.10 2.83 -9.24
C ALA A 481 4.73 1.65 -10.00
N PRO A 482 5.99 1.78 -10.44
CA PRO A 482 6.72 0.64 -10.96
C PRO A 482 6.71 -0.54 -9.99
N ILE A 483 6.66 -1.75 -10.50
CA ILE A 483 6.66 -2.98 -9.70
C ILE A 483 7.95 -3.08 -8.88
N SER A 484 7.83 -3.63 -7.68
CA SER A 484 8.98 -3.86 -6.80
C SER A 484 9.87 -4.97 -7.31
N PRO A 485 11.22 -4.82 -7.21
CA PRO A 485 12.14 -5.85 -7.62
C PRO A 485 12.10 -7.04 -6.66
N ALA A 486 11.97 -8.25 -7.19
CA ALA A 486 11.96 -9.50 -6.42
C ALA A 486 13.20 -10.33 -6.74
N SER A 487 14.31 -10.09 -6.03
CA SER A 487 15.53 -10.89 -6.11
C SER A 487 16.09 -11.18 -4.72
N GLU A 488 16.77 -12.32 -4.57
CA GLU A 488 17.38 -12.73 -3.29
C GLU A 488 18.45 -11.70 -2.86
N THR A 489 19.30 -11.26 -3.79
CA THR A 489 20.34 -10.28 -3.50
C THR A 489 19.74 -8.94 -3.11
N TYR A 490 18.70 -8.45 -3.80
CA TYR A 490 18.05 -7.19 -3.44
C TYR A 490 17.41 -7.26 -2.05
N THR A 491 16.76 -8.36 -1.72
CA THR A 491 16.15 -8.57 -0.39
C THR A 491 17.19 -8.46 0.73
N ASN A 492 18.39 -8.99 0.51
CA ASN A 492 19.45 -9.00 1.53
C ASN A 492 20.27 -7.69 1.59
N GLU A 493 20.40 -6.97 0.46
CA GLU A 493 21.34 -5.86 0.30
C GLU A 493 20.67 -4.51 0.02
N SER A 494 19.35 -4.43 0.02
CA SER A 494 18.60 -3.17 -0.24
C SER A 494 19.02 -2.05 0.69
N GLY A 495 19.28 -2.33 1.96
CA GLY A 495 19.80 -1.36 2.92
C GLY A 495 21.19 -0.83 2.55
N THR A 496 22.10 -1.69 2.10
CA THR A 496 23.45 -1.29 1.63
C THR A 496 23.35 -0.39 0.40
N ILE A 497 22.46 -0.73 -0.54
CA ILE A 497 22.20 0.07 -1.74
C ILE A 497 21.60 1.42 -1.36
N TYR A 498 20.65 1.44 -0.41
CA TYR A 498 20.02 2.67 0.07
C TYR A 498 21.04 3.61 0.74
N ASP A 499 21.90 3.10 1.61
CA ASP A 499 22.95 3.89 2.28
C ASP A 499 23.93 4.51 1.26
N ALA A 500 24.28 3.77 0.21
CA ALA A 500 25.10 4.30 -0.88
C ALA A 500 24.40 5.43 -1.65
N LYS A 501 23.08 5.32 -1.90
CA LYS A 501 22.29 6.41 -2.51
C LYS A 501 22.25 7.64 -1.61
N LEU A 502 22.04 7.47 -0.30
CA LEU A 502 22.05 8.57 0.65
C LEU A 502 23.41 9.29 0.69
N ALA A 503 24.51 8.56 0.56
CA ALA A 503 25.84 9.16 0.49
C ALA A 503 26.00 10.05 -0.74
N VAL A 504 25.53 9.60 -1.93
CA VAL A 504 25.50 10.42 -3.15
C VAL A 504 24.64 11.67 -2.99
N ILE A 505 23.43 11.49 -2.45
CA ILE A 505 22.50 12.62 -2.25
C ILE A 505 23.10 13.64 -1.28
N THR A 506 23.71 13.19 -0.20
CA THR A 506 24.38 14.07 0.75
C THR A 506 25.51 14.84 0.08
N GLU A 507 26.37 14.17 -0.70
CA GLU A 507 27.47 14.80 -1.39
C GLU A 507 27.00 15.82 -2.43
N VAL A 508 26.04 15.45 -3.26
CA VAL A 508 25.55 16.32 -4.34
C VAL A 508 24.66 17.43 -3.76
N VAL A 509 23.60 17.09 -3.04
CA VAL A 509 22.55 18.05 -2.68
C VAL A 509 23.00 18.94 -1.53
N VAL A 510 23.57 18.36 -0.46
CA VAL A 510 23.90 19.12 0.75
C VAL A 510 25.28 19.75 0.67
N ASN A 511 26.28 19.00 0.18
CA ASN A 511 27.67 19.49 0.10
C ASN A 511 27.95 20.27 -1.19
N GLY A 512 27.05 20.26 -2.18
CA GLY A 512 27.23 20.94 -3.46
C GLY A 512 28.28 20.27 -4.37
N GLY A 513 28.53 18.96 -4.15
CA GLY A 513 29.52 18.18 -4.90
C GLY A 513 29.13 17.92 -6.35
N ASP A 514 30.09 17.42 -7.12
CA ASP A 514 29.92 17.05 -8.53
C ASP A 514 29.11 15.75 -8.65
N VAL A 515 28.04 15.77 -9.42
CA VAL A 515 27.10 14.65 -9.55
C VAL A 515 27.75 13.43 -10.23
N ASP A 516 28.61 13.64 -11.22
CA ASP A 516 29.24 12.53 -11.93
C ASP A 516 30.28 11.83 -11.05
N ALA A 517 31.09 12.59 -10.31
CA ALA A 517 32.04 12.02 -9.35
C ALA A 517 31.32 11.27 -8.20
N ALA A 518 30.19 11.76 -7.72
CA ALA A 518 29.39 11.08 -6.71
C ALA A 518 28.76 9.78 -7.25
N MET A 519 28.30 9.78 -8.50
CA MET A 519 27.79 8.57 -9.16
C MET A 519 28.90 7.52 -9.40
N GLU A 520 30.13 7.94 -9.77
CA GLU A 520 31.26 7.02 -9.84
C GLU A 520 31.55 6.37 -8.48
N THR A 521 31.40 7.11 -7.39
CA THR A 521 31.53 6.59 -6.03
C THR A 521 30.44 5.55 -5.72
N TYR A 522 29.19 5.80 -6.09
CA TYR A 522 28.09 4.85 -5.96
C TYR A 522 28.41 3.53 -6.70
N VAL A 523 28.76 3.62 -7.97
CA VAL A 523 29.12 2.44 -8.78
C VAL A 523 30.30 1.67 -8.17
N SER A 524 31.32 2.36 -7.68
CA SER A 524 32.46 1.69 -7.04
C SER A 524 32.10 1.01 -5.72
N THR A 525 31.08 1.50 -5.02
CA THR A 525 30.66 0.99 -3.70
C THR A 525 29.70 -0.19 -3.81
N VAL A 526 28.64 -0.07 -4.61
CA VAL A 526 27.56 -1.06 -4.69
C VAL A 526 27.32 -1.62 -6.09
N GLY A 527 28.07 -1.21 -7.11
CA GLY A 527 27.83 -1.62 -8.49
C GLY A 527 27.79 -3.14 -8.68
N SER A 528 28.68 -3.89 -8.03
CA SER A 528 28.68 -5.36 -8.12
C SER A 528 27.45 -6.01 -7.47
N ILE A 529 26.90 -5.40 -6.41
CA ILE A 529 25.67 -5.86 -5.76
C ILE A 529 24.49 -5.59 -6.69
N VAL A 530 24.42 -4.37 -7.24
CA VAL A 530 23.38 -3.97 -8.19
C VAL A 530 23.40 -4.84 -9.45
N ASP A 531 24.58 -5.11 -10.02
CA ASP A 531 24.74 -5.98 -11.19
C ASP A 531 24.23 -7.40 -10.90
N GLN A 532 24.45 -7.92 -9.70
CA GLN A 532 23.91 -9.22 -9.30
C GLN A 532 22.39 -9.17 -9.20
N CYS A 533 21.80 -8.16 -8.54
CA CYS A 533 20.36 -7.98 -8.49
C CYS A 533 19.76 -7.95 -9.89
N LEU A 534 20.32 -7.14 -10.80
CA LEU A 534 19.85 -7.02 -12.18
C LEU A 534 19.99 -8.33 -12.96
N SER A 535 21.06 -9.09 -12.71
CA SER A 535 21.24 -10.43 -13.31
C SER A 535 20.15 -11.42 -12.85
N GLU A 536 19.81 -11.42 -11.56
CA GLU A 536 18.75 -12.27 -11.01
C GLU A 536 17.39 -11.87 -11.57
N LEU A 537 17.05 -10.58 -11.57
CA LEU A 537 15.78 -10.04 -12.06
C LEU A 537 15.57 -10.32 -13.55
N ASN A 538 16.60 -10.08 -14.38
CA ASN A 538 16.51 -10.30 -15.84
C ASN A 538 16.65 -11.78 -16.24
N ALA A 539 17.03 -12.68 -15.34
CA ALA A 539 17.06 -14.12 -15.60
C ALA A 539 15.74 -14.82 -15.21
N ALA A 540 14.91 -14.17 -14.39
CA ALA A 540 13.61 -14.70 -13.96
C ALA A 540 12.49 -14.47 -15.00
N GLU A 541 12.74 -13.65 -16.03
CA GLU A 541 11.88 -13.47 -17.20
C GLU A 541 12.22 -14.50 -18.31
#